data_a358c9b956ea13d6192c1385be0206f5
#
_entry.id   a358c9b956ea13d6192c1385be0206f5
#
_cell.length_a   1.000
_cell.length_b   1.000
_cell.length_c   1.000
_cell.angle_alpha   90.00
_cell.angle_beta   90.00
_cell.angle_gamma   90.00
#
_symmetry.space_group_name_H-M   'P 1'
#
loop_
_entity.id
_entity.type
_entity.pdbx_description
1 polymer ?
#
loop_
_entity_poly.entity_id
_entity_poly.type
_entity_poly.pdbx_seq_one_letter_code
_entity_poly.pdbx_strand_id
1 'polypeptide(L)' 'MNDPADQVRELVARQLGVPDVSLSDRLVEDLDADSMDLVTVVAVLEESYGIRIDEERLPLLRTVADLAGEIARGPEAG' A
#
# COMPACT_ATOMS: atom_id res chain seq x y z
N MET A 1 -19.79 4.11 2.12
CA MET A 1 -18.78 4.45 1.09
C MET A 1 -17.40 4.36 1.71
N ASN A 2 -16.52 3.62 1.09
CA ASN A 2 -15.21 3.40 1.66
C ASN A 2 -14.23 4.48 1.26
N ASP A 3 -13.52 4.95 2.25
CA ASP A 3 -12.38 5.82 2.08
C ASP A 3 -11.27 5.05 1.37
N PRO A 4 -10.49 5.65 0.48
CA PRO A 4 -9.34 4.96 -0.10
C PRO A 4 -8.41 4.37 0.96
N ALA A 5 -8.25 5.06 2.09
CA ALA A 5 -7.40 4.54 3.17
C ALA A 5 -7.93 3.22 3.71
N ASP A 6 -9.25 3.09 3.86
CA ASP A 6 -9.84 1.85 4.33
C ASP A 6 -9.66 0.73 3.32
N GLN A 7 -9.79 1.05 2.04
CA GLN A 7 -9.62 0.05 0.99
C GLN A 7 -8.17 -0.44 0.95
N VAL A 8 -7.22 0.48 1.11
CA VAL A 8 -5.81 0.12 1.12
C VAL A 8 -5.52 -0.79 2.31
N ARG A 9 -6.06 -0.47 3.48
CA ARG A 9 -5.88 -1.32 4.66
C ARG A 9 -6.37 -2.74 4.40
N GLU A 10 -7.56 -2.86 3.82
CA GLU A 10 -8.13 -4.17 3.55
C GLU A 10 -7.30 -4.95 2.55
N LEU A 11 -6.82 -4.25 1.53
CA LEU A 11 -6.01 -4.89 0.51
C LEU A 11 -4.69 -5.40 1.09
N VAL A 12 -4.04 -4.57 1.90
CA VAL A 12 -2.79 -4.95 2.54
C VAL A 12 -3.01 -6.14 3.46
N ALA A 13 -4.08 -6.10 4.25
CA ALA A 13 -4.39 -7.21 5.16
C ALA A 13 -4.54 -8.51 4.39
N ARG A 14 -5.24 -8.44 3.26
CA ARG A 14 -5.49 -9.62 2.45
C ARG A 14 -4.21 -10.15 1.81
N GLN A 15 -3.39 -9.25 1.29
CA GLN A 15 -2.18 -9.66 0.61
C GLN A 15 -1.15 -10.22 1.58
N LEU A 16 -1.07 -9.68 2.78
CA LEU A 16 -0.09 -10.13 3.76
C LEU A 16 -0.64 -11.22 4.69
N GLY A 17 -1.94 -11.52 4.58
CA GLY A 17 -2.53 -12.56 5.40
C GLY A 17 -2.65 -12.21 6.86
N VAL A 18 -2.83 -10.93 7.18
CA VAL A 18 -2.97 -10.48 8.57
C VAL A 18 -4.42 -10.05 8.80
N PRO A 19 -4.95 -10.29 10.01
CA PRO A 19 -6.36 -10.04 10.27
C PRO A 19 -6.72 -8.57 10.41
N ASP A 20 -5.80 -7.76 10.88
CA ASP A 20 -6.06 -6.37 11.19
C ASP A 20 -4.87 -5.53 10.78
N VAL A 21 -5.16 -4.42 10.12
CA VAL A 21 -4.11 -3.51 9.68
C VAL A 21 -4.52 -2.09 10.02
N SER A 22 -3.61 -1.35 10.64
CA SER A 22 -3.80 0.07 10.91
C SER A 22 -3.00 0.90 9.93
N LEU A 23 -3.45 2.12 9.68
CA LEU A 23 -2.70 3.02 8.80
C LEU A 23 -1.31 3.30 9.32
N SER A 24 -1.13 3.29 10.63
CA SER A 24 0.18 3.56 11.24
C SER A 24 1.10 2.35 11.25
N ASP A 25 0.61 1.18 10.85
CA ASP A 25 1.44 -0.01 10.83
C ASP A 25 2.55 0.14 9.80
N ARG A 26 3.76 -0.23 10.21
CA ARG A 26 4.91 -0.26 9.31
C ARG A 26 4.92 -1.60 8.59
N LEU A 27 5.08 -1.54 7.28
CA LEU A 27 4.93 -2.74 6.46
C LEU A 27 5.94 -3.82 6.82
N VAL A 28 7.19 -3.43 7.02
CA VAL A 28 8.23 -4.41 7.32
C VAL A 28 8.26 -4.74 8.80
N GLU A 29 8.29 -3.72 9.66
CA GLU A 29 8.50 -3.94 11.09
C GLU A 29 7.26 -4.47 11.79
N ASP A 30 6.09 -3.98 11.43
CA ASP A 30 4.86 -4.34 12.13
C ASP A 30 4.10 -5.47 11.44
N LEU A 31 4.13 -5.49 10.11
CA LEU A 31 3.37 -6.48 9.34
C LEU A 31 4.27 -7.57 8.77
N ASP A 32 5.56 -7.47 8.99
CA ASP A 32 6.52 -8.52 8.62
C ASP A 32 6.57 -8.75 7.11
N ALA A 33 6.37 -7.71 6.34
CA ALA A 33 6.42 -7.82 4.89
C ALA A 33 7.87 -7.84 4.42
N ASP A 34 8.19 -8.72 3.48
CA ASP A 34 9.50 -8.69 2.86
C ASP A 34 9.43 -7.94 1.53
N SER A 35 10.54 -7.87 0.81
CA SER A 35 10.58 -7.06 -0.41
C SER A 35 9.65 -7.62 -1.48
N MET A 36 9.49 -8.93 -1.55
CA MET A 36 8.55 -9.53 -2.51
C MET A 36 7.11 -9.18 -2.16
N ASP A 37 6.79 -9.19 -0.86
CA ASP A 37 5.46 -8.80 -0.42
C ASP A 37 5.17 -7.36 -0.81
N LEU A 38 6.15 -6.48 -0.63
CA LEU A 38 5.97 -5.07 -0.97
C LEU A 38 5.73 -4.88 -2.47
N VAL A 39 6.48 -5.60 -3.28
CA VAL A 39 6.31 -5.53 -4.73
C VAL A 39 4.91 -6.00 -5.11
N THR A 40 4.45 -7.08 -4.49
CA THR A 40 3.12 -7.62 -4.77
C THR A 40 2.03 -6.63 -4.37
N VAL A 41 2.15 -6.06 -3.17
CA VAL A 41 1.16 -5.09 -2.69
C VAL A 41 1.10 -3.90 -3.63
N VAL A 42 2.25 -3.38 -4.03
CA VAL A 42 2.31 -2.23 -4.92
C VAL A 42 1.66 -2.57 -6.26
N ALA A 43 1.97 -3.74 -6.80
CA ALA A 43 1.41 -4.15 -8.09
C ALA A 43 -0.12 -4.26 -8.02
N VAL A 44 -0.63 -4.81 -6.93
CA VAL A 44 -2.07 -4.95 -6.76
C VAL A 44 -2.74 -3.58 -6.64
N LEU A 45 -2.10 -2.67 -5.90
CA LEU A 45 -2.63 -1.31 -5.77
C LEU A 45 -2.64 -0.59 -7.12
N GLU A 46 -1.58 -0.73 -7.89
CA GLU A 46 -1.52 -0.12 -9.21
C GLU A 46 -2.64 -0.61 -10.09
N GLU A 47 -2.89 -1.90 -10.06
CA GLU A 47 -3.92 -2.50 -10.89
C GLU A 47 -5.32 -2.11 -10.40
N SER A 48 -5.52 -2.14 -9.09
CA SER A 48 -6.83 -1.88 -8.50
C SER A 48 -7.28 -0.44 -8.69
N TYR A 49 -6.35 0.50 -8.69
CA TYR A 49 -6.68 1.92 -8.75
C TYR A 49 -6.27 2.58 -10.07
N GLY A 50 -5.67 1.82 -10.97
CA GLY A 50 -5.25 2.36 -12.26
C GLY A 50 -4.18 3.43 -12.14
N ILE A 51 -3.26 3.27 -11.21
CA ILE A 51 -2.19 4.24 -10.98
C ILE A 51 -0.84 3.60 -11.23
N ARG A 52 0.19 4.45 -11.25
CA ARG A 52 1.56 3.99 -11.34
C ARG A 52 2.33 4.55 -10.17
N ILE A 53 3.08 3.66 -9.51
CA ILE A 53 3.93 4.04 -8.39
C ILE A 53 5.37 3.86 -8.85
N ASP A 54 6.12 4.95 -8.84
CA ASP A 54 7.49 4.95 -9.29
C ASP A 54 8.35 4.07 -8.39
N GLU A 55 9.26 3.30 -8.99
CA GLU A 55 10.18 2.47 -8.20
C GLU A 55 11.00 3.31 -7.24
N GLU A 56 11.32 4.53 -7.63
CA GLU A 56 12.11 5.41 -6.79
C GLU A 56 11.38 5.79 -5.52
N ARG A 57 10.06 5.69 -5.52
CA ARG A 57 9.27 6.02 -4.35
C ARG A 57 9.10 4.86 -3.38
N LEU A 58 9.42 3.65 -3.83
CA LEU A 58 9.21 2.47 -2.99
C LEU A 58 9.89 2.57 -1.63
N PRO A 59 11.13 3.07 -1.53
CA PRO A 59 11.76 3.18 -0.20
C PRO A 59 11.06 4.16 0.73
N LEU A 60 10.22 5.04 0.19
CA LEU A 60 9.48 6.00 1.00
C LEU A 60 8.17 5.44 1.53
N LEU A 61 7.74 4.30 1.03
CA LEU A 61 6.47 3.70 1.40
C LEU A 61 6.68 2.75 2.57
N ARG A 62 6.74 3.32 3.76
CA ARG A 62 7.06 2.54 4.96
C ARG A 62 5.85 2.05 5.71
N THR A 63 4.78 2.82 5.68
CA THR A 63 3.57 2.49 6.43
C THR A 63 2.40 2.30 5.48
N VAL A 64 1.32 1.74 6.03
CA VAL A 64 0.08 1.60 5.27
C VAL A 64 -0.43 2.98 4.86
N ALA A 65 -0.28 3.98 5.75
CA ALA A 65 -0.69 5.34 5.42
C ALA A 65 0.07 5.89 4.22
N ASP A 66 1.35 5.54 4.09
CA ASP A 66 2.14 5.98 2.94
C ASP A 66 1.55 5.43 1.64
N LEU A 67 1.13 4.16 1.66
CA LEU A 67 0.50 3.57 0.49
C LEU A 67 -0.80 4.29 0.15
N ALA A 68 -1.61 4.56 1.17
CA ALA A 68 -2.85 5.29 0.95
C ALA A 68 -2.58 6.68 0.37
N GLY A 69 -1.49 7.30 0.80
CA GLY A 69 -1.09 8.59 0.27
C GLY A 69 -0.77 8.55 -1.21
N GLU A 70 -0.16 7.46 -1.67
CA GLU A 70 0.13 7.31 -3.09
C GLU A 70 -1.17 7.23 -3.90
N ILE A 71 -2.17 6.52 -3.38
CA ILE A 71 -3.46 6.45 -4.04
C ILE A 71 -4.09 7.84 -4.12
N ALA A 72 -4.01 8.60 -3.03
CA ALA A 72 -4.61 9.93 -2.98
C ALA A 72 -3.94 10.90 -3.94
N ARG A 73 -2.68 10.68 -4.31
CA ARG A 73 -2.01 11.53 -5.29
C ARG A 73 -2.59 11.37 -6.68
N GLY A 74 -3.26 10.24 -6.94
CA GLY A 74 -3.90 10.02 -8.20
C GLY A 74 -3.02 9.31 -9.22
N PRO A 75 -3.57 9.05 -10.41
CA PRO A 75 -2.87 8.26 -11.42
C PRO A 75 -1.71 8.97 -12.09
N GLU A 76 -1.68 10.27 -11.99
CA GLU A 76 -0.68 11.07 -12.67
C GLU A 76 0.44 11.43 -11.72
N ALA A 77 1.58 10.88 -11.95
CA ALA A 77 2.69 11.10 -11.06
C ALA A 77 3.48 12.36 -11.33
N GLY A 78 3.13 13.04 -12.36
CA GLY A 78 3.79 14.31 -12.66
C GLY A 78 5.04 14.15 -13.46
#